data_4f38785c8b16238834a77b3a5255f2b3
#
_entry.id   4f38785c8b16238834a77b3a5255f2b3
#
_cell.length_a   1.000
_cell.length_b   1.000
_cell.length_c   1.000
_cell.angle_alpha   90.00
_cell.angle_beta   90.00
_cell.angle_gamma   90.00
#
_symmetry.space_group_name_H-M   'P 1'
#
loop_
_entity.id
_entity.type
_entity.pdbx_description
1 polymer ?
#
loop_
_entity_poly.entity_id
_entity_poly.type
_entity_poly.pdbx_seq_one_letter_code
_entity_poly.pdbx_strand_id
1 'polypeptide(L)'
;MRIINFFSFVLCMFVGLTSASGQSKLVTVEDHDSLTVYYPHFKRIDFVTERMPGKGEKDVIFVCAASFTGERLDEFKHSNIAGHHVSSGDFHQGYKCGPYNGVFTWSAKSGWHFFNYSHKNSEPPLRKVAGEGGMGFCQSLLFHNGKRFKGCMKPERVNRYRALCEIGGKLCIVDCARNLPFGSFMDGLEKLGVKNAVYCDMGRGWNYSWYRKDDGTVKEFFTTPGQYTTNWIAFYD
;
A
#
# COMPACT_ATOMS: atom_id res chain seq x y z
N MET A 1 14.69 -70.88 -32.83
CA MET A 1 13.71 -69.89 -33.28
C MET A 1 13.55 -68.86 -32.14
N ARG A 2 14.24 -67.73 -32.24
CA ARG A 2 14.24 -66.68 -31.19
C ARG A 2 13.34 -65.57 -31.67
N ILE A 3 12.27 -65.28 -30.88
CA ILE A 3 11.34 -64.21 -31.12
C ILE A 3 11.92 -62.98 -30.39
N ILE A 4 12.23 -61.91 -31.14
CA ILE A 4 12.69 -60.62 -30.63
C ILE A 4 11.46 -59.73 -30.51
N ASN A 5 11.05 -59.40 -29.28
CA ASN A 5 10.00 -58.38 -29.00
C ASN A 5 10.60 -57.00 -29.10
N PHE A 6 10.15 -56.24 -30.09
CA PHE A 6 10.42 -54.80 -30.21
C PHE A 6 9.43 -54.02 -29.34
N PHE A 7 9.90 -53.48 -28.23
CA PHE A 7 9.14 -52.50 -27.45
C PHE A 7 9.40 -51.10 -28.03
N SER A 8 8.39 -50.56 -28.68
CA SER A 8 8.42 -49.19 -29.19
C SER A 8 8.10 -48.22 -28.05
N PHE A 9 9.11 -47.47 -27.60
CA PHE A 9 8.94 -46.42 -26.59
C PHE A 9 8.48 -45.13 -27.30
N VAL A 10 7.19 -44.81 -27.19
CA VAL A 10 6.67 -43.51 -27.64
C VAL A 10 6.94 -42.46 -26.55
N LEU A 11 7.98 -41.66 -26.76
CA LEU A 11 8.31 -40.51 -25.92
C LEU A 11 7.37 -39.33 -26.26
N CYS A 12 6.29 -39.17 -25.51
CA CYS A 12 5.45 -37.96 -25.60
C CYS A 12 6.22 -36.77 -25.01
N MET A 13 6.82 -35.95 -25.88
CA MET A 13 7.30 -34.63 -25.48
C MET A 13 6.09 -33.72 -25.18
N PHE A 14 5.80 -33.53 -23.92
CA PHE A 14 4.96 -32.44 -23.48
C PHE A 14 5.76 -31.14 -23.63
N VAL A 15 5.55 -30.42 -24.73
CA VAL A 15 5.98 -29.04 -24.87
C VAL A 15 5.05 -28.24 -24.00
N GLY A 16 5.45 -28.02 -22.76
CA GLY A 16 4.80 -27.05 -21.87
C GLY A 16 4.99 -25.67 -22.47
N LEU A 17 3.94 -25.10 -23.06
CA LEU A 17 3.83 -23.68 -23.36
C LEU A 17 3.77 -22.94 -22.03
N THR A 18 4.94 -22.66 -21.44
CA THR A 18 5.04 -21.62 -20.40
C THR A 18 4.80 -20.30 -21.10
N SER A 19 3.58 -19.79 -20.99
CA SER A 19 3.31 -18.39 -21.27
C SER A 19 4.22 -17.58 -20.36
N ALA A 20 5.30 -17.04 -20.89
CA ALA A 20 6.07 -16.01 -20.22
C ALA A 20 5.16 -14.78 -20.13
N SER A 21 4.33 -14.69 -19.09
CA SER A 21 3.68 -13.45 -18.72
C SER A 21 4.83 -12.52 -18.34
N GLY A 22 5.18 -11.59 -19.23
CA GLY A 22 6.18 -10.56 -18.95
C GLY A 22 5.79 -9.87 -17.64
N GLN A 23 6.70 -9.90 -16.67
CA GLN A 23 6.48 -9.21 -15.41
C GLN A 23 6.20 -7.74 -15.71
N SER A 24 5.10 -7.19 -15.19
CA SER A 24 4.77 -5.77 -15.34
C SER A 24 5.95 -4.92 -14.87
N LYS A 25 6.29 -3.89 -15.64
CA LYS A 25 7.43 -3.00 -15.34
C LYS A 25 7.08 -1.94 -14.30
N LEU A 26 5.82 -1.50 -14.25
CA LEU A 26 5.38 -0.41 -13.38
C LEU A 26 4.68 -0.93 -12.12
N VAL A 27 3.66 -1.76 -12.27
CA VAL A 27 2.89 -2.30 -11.14
C VAL A 27 2.50 -3.73 -11.43
N THR A 28 3.02 -4.68 -10.65
CA THR A 28 2.53 -6.06 -10.67
C THR A 28 1.26 -6.16 -9.82
N VAL A 29 0.23 -6.82 -10.35
CA VAL A 29 -1.06 -7.01 -9.69
C VAL A 29 -1.31 -8.49 -9.50
N GLU A 30 -1.60 -8.90 -8.27
CA GLU A 30 -1.90 -10.28 -7.90
C GLU A 30 -3.26 -10.35 -7.20
N ASP A 31 -4.18 -11.17 -7.71
CA ASP A 31 -5.50 -11.38 -7.12
C ASP A 31 -5.49 -12.62 -6.20
N HIS A 32 -5.98 -12.45 -4.98
CA HIS A 32 -6.06 -13.47 -3.94
C HIS A 32 -7.46 -13.48 -3.30
N ASP A 33 -8.36 -14.30 -3.81
CA ASP A 33 -9.77 -14.42 -3.33
C ASP A 33 -10.49 -13.07 -3.23
N SER A 34 -10.50 -12.49 -2.02
CA SER A 34 -11.15 -11.20 -1.71
C SER A 34 -10.18 -10.03 -1.61
N LEU A 35 -8.89 -10.27 -1.83
CA LEU A 35 -7.83 -9.27 -1.76
C LEU A 35 -7.11 -9.16 -3.10
N THR A 36 -6.66 -7.95 -3.42
CA THR A 36 -5.75 -7.69 -4.53
C THR A 36 -4.48 -7.05 -3.98
N VAL A 37 -3.33 -7.57 -4.37
CA VAL A 37 -2.01 -7.05 -3.99
C VAL A 37 -1.41 -6.31 -5.16
N TYR A 38 -1.00 -5.08 -4.94
CA TYR A 38 -0.34 -4.22 -5.91
C TYR A 38 1.11 -4.02 -5.48
N TYR A 39 2.07 -4.42 -6.31
CA TYR A 39 3.50 -4.21 -6.12
C TYR A 39 3.98 -3.10 -7.08
N PRO A 40 4.03 -1.83 -6.67
CA PRO A 40 4.66 -0.77 -7.45
C PRO A 40 6.18 -1.02 -7.56
N HIS A 41 6.73 -0.97 -8.76
CA HIS A 41 8.17 -1.05 -9.01
C HIS A 41 8.76 0.36 -9.03
N PHE A 42 8.91 0.93 -7.88
CA PHE A 42 9.21 2.35 -7.69
C PHE A 42 10.69 2.62 -7.43
N LYS A 43 11.13 3.84 -7.76
CA LYS A 43 12.41 4.43 -7.36
C LYS A 43 12.25 5.42 -6.20
N ARG A 44 11.06 6.02 -6.08
CA ARG A 44 10.74 7.01 -5.06
C ARG A 44 9.32 6.83 -4.54
N ILE A 45 9.11 7.16 -3.26
CA ILE A 45 7.80 7.27 -2.63
C ILE A 45 7.71 8.66 -1.99
N ASP A 46 6.54 9.31 -2.13
CA ASP A 46 6.23 10.54 -1.43
C ASP A 46 4.92 10.43 -0.64
N PHE A 47 4.87 11.16 0.47
CA PHE A 47 3.64 11.52 1.14
C PHE A 47 3.22 12.90 0.64
N VAL A 48 2.29 12.89 -0.31
CA VAL A 48 1.85 14.11 -1.00
C VAL A 48 0.68 14.72 -0.26
N THR A 49 0.69 16.02 -0.06
CA THR A 49 -0.35 16.80 0.61
C THR A 49 -0.93 17.85 -0.33
N GLU A 50 -2.03 18.47 0.06
CA GLU A 50 -2.75 19.56 -0.63
C GLU A 50 -3.52 19.10 -1.88
N ARG A 51 -2.87 18.46 -2.83
CA ARG A 51 -3.50 17.96 -4.05
C ARG A 51 -3.10 16.52 -4.35
N MET A 52 -4.03 15.75 -4.88
CA MET A 52 -3.72 14.41 -5.38
C MET A 52 -2.79 14.49 -6.60
N PRO A 53 -1.74 13.66 -6.67
CA PRO A 53 -0.92 13.54 -7.86
C PRO A 53 -1.75 13.25 -9.10
N GLY A 54 -1.47 13.98 -10.17
CA GLY A 54 -2.28 13.96 -11.39
C GLY A 54 -1.98 12.75 -12.27
N LYS A 55 -3.01 12.22 -12.94
CA LYS A 55 -2.84 11.14 -13.93
C LYS A 55 -1.96 11.53 -15.12
N GLY A 56 -1.79 12.84 -15.37
CA GLY A 56 -0.89 13.39 -16.40
C GLY A 56 0.60 13.38 -16.00
N GLU A 57 0.92 13.19 -14.72
CA GLU A 57 2.29 13.07 -14.20
C GLU A 57 2.82 11.67 -14.57
N LYS A 58 3.61 11.57 -15.64
CA LYS A 58 3.97 10.28 -16.27
C LYS A 58 4.84 9.38 -15.41
N ASP A 59 5.60 9.95 -14.49
CA ASP A 59 6.47 9.27 -13.53
C ASP A 59 5.69 8.71 -12.32
N VAL A 60 4.46 9.16 -12.09
CA VAL A 60 3.59 8.61 -11.05
C VAL A 60 2.99 7.28 -11.53
N ILE A 61 3.27 6.19 -10.81
CA ILE A 61 2.85 4.84 -11.18
C ILE A 61 1.72 4.29 -10.31
N PHE A 62 1.60 4.76 -9.07
CA PHE A 62 0.54 4.34 -8.15
C PHE A 62 0.21 5.45 -7.14
N VAL A 63 -1.07 5.65 -6.84
CA VAL A 63 -1.55 6.63 -5.85
C VAL A 63 -2.70 6.03 -5.04
N CYS A 64 -2.66 6.21 -3.73
CA CYS A 64 -3.81 5.98 -2.85
C CYS A 64 -3.79 6.92 -1.65
N ALA A 65 -4.96 7.13 -1.02
CA ALA A 65 -5.04 7.87 0.24
C ALA A 65 -4.24 7.16 1.34
N ALA A 66 -3.69 7.91 2.29
CA ALA A 66 -2.80 7.40 3.33
C ALA A 66 -3.33 7.63 4.75
N SER A 67 -3.10 8.80 5.34
CA SER A 67 -3.51 9.12 6.71
C SER A 67 -4.96 9.59 6.77
N PHE A 68 -5.59 9.39 7.92
CA PHE A 68 -6.90 9.98 8.18
C PHE A 68 -6.82 11.51 8.23
N THR A 69 -7.91 12.16 7.86
CA THR A 69 -8.14 13.59 8.06
C THR A 69 -9.20 13.82 9.11
N GLY A 70 -9.09 14.94 9.85
CA GLY A 70 -10.03 15.29 10.91
C GLY A 70 -11.36 15.78 10.35
N GLU A 71 -11.38 17.01 9.91
CA GLU A 71 -12.56 17.70 9.42
C GLU A 71 -12.50 17.89 7.90
N ARG A 72 -13.65 18.11 7.30
CA ARG A 72 -13.73 18.56 5.91
C ARG A 72 -13.46 20.04 5.87
N LEU A 73 -12.36 20.44 5.27
CA LEU A 73 -11.92 21.82 5.14
C LEU A 73 -11.89 22.21 3.67
N ASP A 74 -12.34 23.44 3.37
CA ASP A 74 -12.23 24.02 2.03
C ASP A 74 -10.78 24.40 1.72
N GLU A 75 -9.99 24.69 2.77
CA GLU A 75 -8.58 25.02 2.68
C GLU A 75 -7.72 23.93 3.34
N PHE A 76 -6.67 23.52 2.68
CA PHE A 76 -5.73 22.53 3.21
C PHE A 76 -4.98 23.04 4.45
N LYS A 77 -4.84 22.17 5.46
CA LYS A 77 -4.01 22.41 6.66
C LYS A 77 -3.31 21.12 7.08
N HIS A 78 -1.99 21.16 7.25
CA HIS A 78 -1.23 20.05 7.81
C HIS A 78 -1.76 19.57 9.16
N SER A 79 -2.19 20.51 10.02
CA SER A 79 -2.78 20.20 11.32
C SER A 79 -4.08 19.39 11.25
N ASN A 80 -4.70 19.27 10.06
CA ASN A 80 -5.90 18.46 9.84
C ASN A 80 -5.60 17.00 9.45
N ILE A 81 -4.32 16.65 9.24
CA ILE A 81 -3.89 15.28 9.01
C ILE A 81 -3.67 14.58 10.35
N ALA A 82 -4.16 13.35 10.48
CA ALA A 82 -3.99 12.55 11.69
C ALA A 82 -2.55 12.08 11.86
N GLY A 83 -1.95 12.48 12.97
CA GLY A 83 -0.56 12.16 13.30
C GLY A 83 0.47 13.07 12.62
N HIS A 84 1.65 13.10 13.20
CA HIS A 84 2.79 13.78 12.60
C HIS A 84 3.15 13.14 11.26
N HIS A 85 3.69 13.92 10.34
CA HIS A 85 4.06 13.44 9.01
C HIS A 85 5.21 14.25 8.41
N VAL A 86 5.79 13.72 7.34
CA VAL A 86 6.81 14.36 6.54
C VAL A 86 6.34 14.38 5.09
N SER A 87 6.23 15.58 4.54
CA SER A 87 5.85 15.84 3.14
C SER A 87 6.87 16.77 2.52
N SER A 88 7.32 16.48 1.32
CA SER A 88 8.36 17.26 0.62
C SER A 88 9.66 17.45 1.44
N GLY A 89 10.01 16.47 2.29
CA GLY A 89 11.17 16.53 3.18
C GLY A 89 10.96 17.35 4.46
N ASP A 90 9.83 18.01 4.64
CA ASP A 90 9.54 18.83 5.81
C ASP A 90 8.67 18.07 6.84
N PHE A 91 9.05 18.22 8.11
CA PHE A 91 8.27 17.68 9.21
C PHE A 91 7.11 18.60 9.59
N HIS A 92 5.90 18.02 9.66
CA HIS A 92 4.67 18.71 10.04
C HIS A 92 4.02 18.06 11.26
N GLN A 93 3.47 18.89 12.14
CA GLN A 93 2.65 18.43 13.24
C GLN A 93 1.21 18.21 12.75
N GLY A 94 0.73 16.98 12.88
CA GLY A 94 -0.67 16.64 12.70
C GLY A 94 -1.40 16.52 14.04
N TYR A 95 -2.72 16.42 14.02
CA TYR A 95 -3.51 16.29 15.24
C TYR A 95 -3.40 14.86 15.83
N LYS A 96 -3.55 14.77 17.15
CA LYS A 96 -3.62 13.48 17.83
C LYS A 96 -5.01 12.87 17.61
N CYS A 97 -5.10 11.82 16.83
CA CYS A 97 -6.33 11.08 16.62
C CYS A 97 -6.15 9.62 17.03
N GLY A 98 -6.98 9.14 17.94
CA GLY A 98 -7.10 7.73 18.30
C GLY A 98 -5.79 7.01 18.72
N PRO A 99 -5.85 5.69 18.87
CA PRO A 99 -4.68 4.86 19.17
C PRO A 99 -3.95 4.46 17.89
N TYR A 100 -3.35 5.43 17.18
CA TYR A 100 -2.48 5.10 16.06
C TYR A 100 -1.09 4.77 16.58
N ASN A 101 -0.69 3.52 16.41
CA ASN A 101 0.59 3.00 16.85
C ASN A 101 1.52 2.70 15.69
N GLY A 102 1.15 3.03 14.46
CA GLY A 102 1.95 2.80 13.27
C GLY A 102 2.60 4.09 12.78
N VAL A 103 3.89 4.02 12.50
CA VAL A 103 4.63 5.03 11.73
C VAL A 103 5.28 4.33 10.56
N PHE A 104 5.05 4.85 9.37
CA PHE A 104 5.78 4.45 8.16
C PHE A 104 6.72 5.57 7.75
N THR A 105 7.95 5.23 7.36
CA THR A 105 8.92 6.17 6.79
C THR A 105 9.60 5.56 5.58
N TRP A 106 10.00 6.40 4.64
CA TRP A 106 10.83 6.02 3.52
C TRP A 106 11.80 7.14 3.15
N SER A 107 13.04 6.78 2.83
CA SER A 107 13.99 7.66 2.14
C SER A 107 14.86 6.86 1.17
N ALA A 108 15.42 7.51 0.16
CA ALA A 108 16.37 6.87 -0.75
C ALA A 108 17.64 6.37 -0.01
N LYS A 109 17.96 7.00 1.14
CA LYS A 109 19.12 6.67 1.96
C LYS A 109 18.92 5.44 2.84
N SER A 110 17.76 5.33 3.50
CA SER A 110 17.52 4.30 4.52
C SER A 110 16.48 3.25 4.12
N GLY A 111 15.83 3.39 2.95
CA GLY A 111 14.73 2.51 2.55
C GLY A 111 13.46 2.77 3.37
N TRP A 112 12.58 1.77 3.48
CA TRP A 112 11.34 1.88 4.25
C TRP A 112 11.46 1.23 5.61
N HIS A 113 10.75 1.82 6.59
CA HIS A 113 10.65 1.30 7.94
C HIS A 113 9.21 1.43 8.45
N PHE A 114 8.81 0.41 9.22
CA PHE A 114 7.57 0.42 9.99
C PHE A 114 7.92 0.43 11.48
N PHE A 115 7.26 1.29 12.25
CA PHE A 115 7.48 1.39 13.68
C PHE A 115 6.17 1.22 14.45
N ASN A 116 6.27 0.59 15.61
CA ASN A 116 5.20 0.52 16.60
C ASN A 116 5.39 1.65 17.62
N TYR A 117 5.00 2.85 17.27
CA TYR A 117 5.14 4.03 18.10
C TYR A 117 3.80 4.74 18.30
N SER A 118 3.54 5.12 19.56
CA SER A 118 2.44 6.03 19.88
C SER A 118 2.68 7.41 19.24
N HIS A 119 1.63 8.21 19.14
CA HIS A 119 1.74 9.58 18.62
C HIS A 119 2.89 10.37 19.28
N LYS A 120 3.05 10.28 20.62
CA LYS A 120 4.12 10.96 21.36
C LYS A 120 5.54 10.53 20.92
N ASN A 121 5.71 9.29 20.48
CA ASN A 121 7.00 8.72 20.12
C ASN A 121 7.24 8.67 18.61
N SER A 122 6.31 9.19 17.81
CA SER A 122 6.40 9.17 16.34
C SER A 122 7.34 10.26 15.78
N GLU A 123 7.57 11.32 16.52
CA GLU A 123 8.36 12.48 16.07
C GLU A 123 9.84 12.14 15.75
N PRO A 124 10.62 11.42 16.58
CA PRO A 124 12.03 11.18 16.28
C PRO A 124 12.28 10.48 14.94
N PRO A 125 11.61 9.36 14.58
CA PRO A 125 11.83 8.72 13.28
C PRO A 125 11.36 9.59 12.11
N LEU A 126 10.31 10.40 12.27
CA LEU A 126 9.84 11.32 11.25
C LEU A 126 10.82 12.47 11.03
N ARG A 127 11.37 13.07 12.09
CA ARG A 127 12.43 14.08 11.96
C ARG A 127 13.71 13.53 11.33
N LYS A 128 14.08 12.30 11.67
CA LYS A 128 15.21 11.63 11.04
C LYS A 128 15.02 11.51 9.54
N VAL A 129 13.87 10.98 9.09
CA VAL A 129 13.59 10.78 7.67
C VAL A 129 13.43 12.11 6.92
N ALA A 130 12.91 13.17 7.56
CA ALA A 130 12.90 14.52 7.02
C ALA A 130 14.32 15.02 6.74
N GLY A 131 15.25 14.86 7.68
CA GLY A 131 16.66 15.19 7.49
C GLY A 131 17.37 14.37 6.40
N GLU A 132 16.77 13.27 5.94
CA GLU A 132 17.23 12.46 4.81
C GLU A 132 16.54 12.85 3.48
N GLY A 133 15.67 13.86 3.48
CA GLY A 133 14.86 14.26 2.32
C GLY A 133 13.80 13.23 1.95
N GLY A 134 13.37 12.42 2.92
CA GLY A 134 12.38 11.37 2.72
C GLY A 134 10.96 11.77 3.10
N MET A 135 10.11 10.80 3.32
CA MET A 135 8.70 10.96 3.67
C MET A 135 8.30 10.03 4.82
N GLY A 136 7.20 10.35 5.49
CA GLY A 136 6.64 9.47 6.50
C GLY A 136 5.31 9.96 7.03
N PHE A 137 4.54 9.06 7.61
CA PHE A 137 3.24 9.38 8.19
C PHE A 137 2.85 8.42 9.31
N CYS A 138 1.89 8.84 10.12
CA CYS A 138 1.30 8.02 11.16
C CYS A 138 -0.03 7.42 10.69
N GLN A 139 -0.25 6.15 11.04
CA GLN A 139 -1.53 5.47 10.78
C GLN A 139 -1.69 4.27 11.72
N SER A 140 -2.87 3.67 11.76
CA SER A 140 -3.11 2.47 12.56
C SER A 140 -2.21 1.31 12.15
N LEU A 141 -1.49 0.76 13.10
CA LEU A 141 -0.66 -0.43 12.90
C LEU A 141 -1.54 -1.68 12.81
N LEU A 142 -1.35 -2.47 11.77
CA LEU A 142 -2.05 -3.73 11.56
C LEU A 142 -1.14 -4.93 11.83
N PHE A 143 0.10 -4.89 11.33
CA PHE A 143 1.13 -5.91 11.56
C PHE A 143 2.48 -5.24 11.83
N HIS A 144 3.28 -5.85 12.70
CA HIS A 144 4.66 -5.46 12.94
C HIS A 144 5.51 -6.68 13.29
N ASN A 145 6.55 -6.93 12.48
CA ASN A 145 7.42 -8.11 12.59
C ASN A 145 6.63 -9.44 12.64
N GLY A 146 5.60 -9.56 11.78
CA GLY A 146 4.73 -10.73 11.72
C GLY A 146 3.67 -10.82 12.83
N LYS A 147 3.69 -9.91 13.81
CA LYS A 147 2.71 -9.87 14.88
C LYS A 147 1.50 -9.03 14.47
N ARG A 148 0.30 -9.64 14.56
CA ARG A 148 -0.98 -8.97 14.33
C ARG A 148 -1.34 -8.03 15.47
N PHE A 149 -1.84 -6.85 15.14
CA PHE A 149 -2.40 -5.87 16.07
C PHE A 149 -3.92 -5.78 15.92
N LYS A 150 -4.58 -5.14 16.91
CA LYS A 150 -6.04 -4.97 16.89
C LYS A 150 -6.52 -4.13 15.71
N GLY A 151 -5.68 -3.19 15.25
CA GLY A 151 -6.04 -2.22 14.21
C GLY A 151 -7.01 -1.14 14.72
N CYS A 152 -7.61 -0.40 13.78
CA CYS A 152 -8.45 0.78 14.06
C CYS A 152 -9.97 0.48 13.99
N MET A 153 -10.36 -0.73 13.60
CA MET A 153 -11.76 -1.08 13.37
C MET A 153 -12.16 -2.28 14.23
N LYS A 154 -13.46 -2.37 14.52
CA LYS A 154 -14.03 -3.58 15.12
C LYS A 154 -14.00 -4.72 14.11
N PRO A 155 -13.70 -5.98 14.52
CA PRO A 155 -13.56 -7.11 13.60
C PRO A 155 -14.80 -7.38 12.73
N GLU A 156 -15.98 -7.14 13.26
CA GLU A 156 -17.28 -7.36 12.59
C GLU A 156 -17.67 -6.23 11.63
N ARG A 157 -16.98 -5.08 11.65
CA ARG A 157 -17.30 -3.94 10.78
C ARG A 157 -17.06 -4.32 9.32
N VAL A 158 -18.10 -4.21 8.51
CA VAL A 158 -18.06 -4.52 7.07
C VAL A 158 -17.78 -3.25 6.27
N ASN A 159 -16.72 -3.27 5.50
CA ASN A 159 -16.35 -2.18 4.58
C ASN A 159 -15.32 -2.69 3.56
N ARG A 160 -14.82 -1.82 2.68
CA ARG A 160 -13.56 -2.02 1.97
C ARG A 160 -12.40 -1.52 2.83
N TYR A 161 -11.28 -2.21 2.74
CA TYR A 161 -10.08 -1.93 3.52
C TYR A 161 -8.87 -1.91 2.62
N ARG A 162 -7.87 -1.13 3.02
CA ARG A 162 -6.58 -1.03 2.34
C ARG A 162 -5.47 -0.92 3.36
N ALA A 163 -4.30 -1.46 3.02
CA ALA A 163 -3.11 -1.35 3.84
C ALA A 163 -1.86 -1.18 2.96
N LEU A 164 -0.91 -0.39 3.45
CA LEU A 164 0.47 -0.40 2.98
C LEU A 164 1.19 -1.52 3.74
N CYS A 165 1.73 -2.50 3.00
CA CYS A 165 2.25 -3.75 3.55
C CYS A 165 3.69 -4.02 3.10
N GLU A 166 4.39 -4.83 3.91
CA GLU A 166 5.61 -5.53 3.53
C GLU A 166 5.32 -7.03 3.45
N ILE A 167 5.51 -7.63 2.25
CA ILE A 167 5.34 -9.05 1.99
C ILE A 167 6.60 -9.57 1.30
N GLY A 168 7.27 -10.59 1.85
CA GLY A 168 8.46 -11.17 1.23
C GLY A 168 9.59 -10.17 0.99
N GLY A 169 9.71 -9.13 1.84
CA GLY A 169 10.71 -8.07 1.68
C GLY A 169 10.39 -7.05 0.57
N LYS A 170 9.17 -7.07 0.04
CA LYS A 170 8.68 -6.09 -0.95
C LYS A 170 7.61 -5.21 -0.33
N LEU A 171 7.64 -3.92 -0.65
CA LEU A 171 6.57 -2.99 -0.30
C LEU A 171 5.43 -3.12 -1.30
N CYS A 172 4.19 -3.17 -0.80
CA CYS A 172 3.00 -3.34 -1.61
C CYS A 172 1.78 -2.67 -0.98
N ILE A 173 0.74 -2.48 -1.78
CA ILE A 173 -0.60 -2.10 -1.30
C ILE A 173 -1.51 -3.32 -1.40
N VAL A 174 -2.21 -3.65 -0.33
CA VAL A 174 -3.25 -4.68 -0.30
C VAL A 174 -4.61 -4.01 -0.18
N ASP A 175 -5.51 -4.32 -1.11
CA ASP A 175 -6.86 -3.76 -1.19
C ASP A 175 -7.91 -4.86 -1.18
N CYS A 176 -9.09 -4.58 -0.63
CA CYS A 176 -10.24 -5.47 -0.74
C CYS A 176 -10.91 -5.33 -2.11
N ALA A 177 -11.10 -6.43 -2.82
CA ALA A 177 -11.89 -6.46 -4.05
C ALA A 177 -13.38 -6.14 -3.81
N ARG A 178 -13.89 -6.38 -2.60
CA ARG A 178 -15.28 -6.19 -2.16
C ARG A 178 -15.36 -5.83 -0.69
N ASN A 179 -16.56 -5.44 -0.24
CA ASN A 179 -16.82 -5.25 1.19
C ASN A 179 -16.68 -6.59 1.95
N LEU A 180 -15.99 -6.59 3.07
CA LEU A 180 -15.84 -7.73 3.98
C LEU A 180 -15.66 -7.26 5.43
N PRO A 181 -15.85 -8.15 6.43
CA PRO A 181 -15.54 -7.85 7.82
C PRO A 181 -14.06 -7.49 7.98
N PHE A 182 -13.75 -6.55 8.89
CA PHE A 182 -12.34 -6.16 9.14
C PHE A 182 -11.51 -7.35 9.64
N GLY A 183 -12.09 -8.23 10.46
CA GLY A 183 -11.45 -9.48 10.88
C GLY A 183 -11.00 -10.33 9.70
N SER A 184 -11.88 -10.50 8.70
CA SER A 184 -11.57 -11.27 7.48
C SER A 184 -10.48 -10.61 6.63
N PHE A 185 -10.44 -9.27 6.58
CA PHE A 185 -9.32 -8.54 5.95
C PHE A 185 -8.00 -8.85 6.65
N MET A 186 -7.98 -8.77 7.98
CA MET A 186 -6.80 -9.06 8.79
C MET A 186 -6.34 -10.53 8.64
N ASP A 187 -7.28 -11.48 8.57
CA ASP A 187 -6.99 -12.91 8.33
C ASP A 187 -6.40 -13.12 6.92
N GLY A 188 -6.88 -12.36 5.95
CA GLY A 188 -6.32 -12.35 4.59
C GLY A 188 -4.88 -11.83 4.55
N LEU A 189 -4.59 -10.73 5.24
CA LEU A 189 -3.23 -10.20 5.38
C LEU A 189 -2.27 -11.22 6.02
N GLU A 190 -2.74 -11.92 7.06
CA GLU A 190 -1.97 -12.97 7.73
C GLU A 190 -1.65 -14.14 6.80
N LYS A 191 -2.65 -14.61 6.02
CA LYS A 191 -2.48 -15.67 5.01
C LYS A 191 -1.51 -15.27 3.89
N LEU A 192 -1.44 -14.00 3.51
CA LEU A 192 -0.49 -13.45 2.55
C LEU A 192 0.94 -13.37 3.12
N GLY A 193 1.16 -13.68 4.40
CA GLY A 193 2.45 -13.59 5.05
C GLY A 193 2.94 -12.14 5.27
N VAL A 194 2.01 -11.21 5.53
CA VAL A 194 2.35 -9.81 5.81
C VAL A 194 3.25 -9.74 7.04
N LYS A 195 4.43 -9.15 6.87
CA LYS A 195 5.38 -8.91 7.96
C LYS A 195 5.08 -7.61 8.70
N ASN A 196 4.88 -6.54 7.95
CA ASN A 196 4.55 -5.21 8.47
C ASN A 196 3.38 -4.62 7.68
N ALA A 197 2.48 -3.90 8.35
CA ALA A 197 1.39 -3.18 7.69
C ALA A 197 0.87 -2.03 8.52
N VAL A 198 0.56 -0.93 7.84
CA VAL A 198 -0.25 0.17 8.34
C VAL A 198 -1.51 0.33 7.50
N TYR A 199 -2.60 0.73 8.12
CA TYR A 199 -3.86 0.99 7.46
C TYR A 199 -3.72 2.17 6.49
N CYS A 200 -4.52 2.21 5.43
CA CYS A 200 -4.70 3.40 4.58
C CYS A 200 -6.14 3.89 4.65
N ASP A 201 -6.34 5.20 4.57
CA ASP A 201 -7.69 5.77 4.67
C ASP A 201 -8.60 5.26 3.55
N MET A 202 -9.75 4.74 3.95
CA MET A 202 -10.80 4.22 3.08
C MET A 202 -12.15 4.88 3.38
N GLY A 203 -12.11 6.03 4.03
CA GLY A 203 -13.30 6.86 4.29
C GLY A 203 -13.98 7.26 2.98
N ARG A 204 -15.31 7.41 3.01
CA ARG A 204 -16.07 7.88 1.85
C ARG A 204 -15.58 9.26 1.42
N GLY A 205 -15.12 9.36 0.18
CA GLY A 205 -14.54 10.58 -0.38
C GLY A 205 -13.01 10.68 -0.22
N TRP A 206 -12.36 9.72 0.49
CA TRP A 206 -10.89 9.67 0.65
C TRP A 206 -10.24 8.44 0.07
N ASN A 207 -11.00 7.53 -0.50
CA ASN A 207 -10.52 6.24 -0.98
C ASN A 207 -10.13 6.22 -2.46
N TYR A 208 -10.20 7.36 -3.16
CA TYR A 208 -9.81 7.46 -4.56
C TYR A 208 -8.36 7.02 -4.77
N SER A 209 -8.14 6.17 -5.76
CA SER A 209 -6.84 5.57 -6.02
C SER A 209 -6.74 5.07 -7.45
N TRP A 210 -5.52 5.01 -7.96
CA TRP A 210 -5.25 4.55 -9.31
C TRP A 210 -3.82 4.04 -9.45
N TYR A 211 -3.58 3.26 -10.50
CA TYR A 211 -2.25 2.88 -10.92
C TYR A 211 -2.08 2.99 -12.42
N ARG A 212 -0.82 3.11 -12.88
CA ARG A 212 -0.45 3.15 -14.28
C ARG A 212 -0.03 1.77 -14.75
N LYS A 213 -0.57 1.34 -15.90
CA LYS A 213 -0.16 0.13 -16.60
C LYS A 213 1.07 0.41 -17.47
N ASP A 214 1.73 -0.66 -17.91
CA ASP A 214 2.93 -0.57 -18.75
C ASP A 214 2.70 0.12 -20.10
N ASP A 215 1.46 0.11 -20.61
CA ASP A 215 1.05 0.84 -21.81
C ASP A 215 0.82 2.35 -21.58
N GLY A 216 1.04 2.82 -20.34
CA GLY A 216 0.84 4.19 -19.91
C GLY A 216 -0.61 4.53 -19.55
N THR A 217 -1.58 3.65 -19.76
CA THR A 217 -2.98 3.88 -19.36
C THR A 217 -3.13 3.81 -17.83
N VAL A 218 -4.13 4.53 -17.30
CA VAL A 218 -4.41 4.56 -15.86
C VAL A 218 -5.65 3.73 -15.55
N LYS A 219 -5.55 2.85 -14.56
CA LYS A 219 -6.67 2.10 -13.99
C LYS A 219 -7.02 2.68 -12.62
N GLU A 220 -8.25 3.17 -12.49
CA GLU A 220 -8.82 3.65 -11.24
C GLU A 220 -9.49 2.50 -10.46
N PHE A 221 -9.32 2.47 -9.13
CA PHE A 221 -10.00 1.46 -8.28
C PHE A 221 -11.27 2.01 -7.67
N PHE A 222 -11.27 3.31 -7.38
CA PHE A 222 -12.42 4.06 -6.91
C PHE A 222 -12.57 5.30 -7.77
N THR A 223 -13.77 5.49 -8.28
CA THR A 223 -14.06 6.50 -9.30
C THR A 223 -14.58 7.82 -8.75
N THR A 224 -14.91 7.88 -7.46
CA THR A 224 -15.41 9.11 -6.85
C THR A 224 -14.26 9.82 -6.15
N PRO A 225 -13.61 10.82 -6.77
CA PRO A 225 -12.63 11.62 -6.10
C PRO A 225 -13.28 12.34 -4.93
N GLY A 226 -12.63 12.28 -3.78
CA GLY A 226 -13.08 13.02 -2.63
C GLY A 226 -12.77 14.50 -2.81
N GLN A 227 -13.78 15.34 -2.61
CA GLN A 227 -13.61 16.78 -2.66
C GLN A 227 -12.58 17.29 -1.62
N TYR A 228 -12.38 16.51 -0.55
CA TYR A 228 -11.62 16.91 0.64
C TYR A 228 -10.42 16.00 0.91
N THR A 229 -9.97 15.21 -0.06
CA THR A 229 -8.78 14.40 0.14
C THR A 229 -7.56 15.29 0.27
N THR A 230 -6.80 15.11 1.32
CA THR A 230 -5.73 16.04 1.69
C THR A 230 -4.34 15.40 1.70
N ASN A 231 -4.26 14.05 1.64
CA ASN A 231 -2.97 13.37 1.64
C ASN A 231 -3.02 12.01 0.93
N TRP A 232 -1.92 11.70 0.25
CA TRP A 232 -1.75 10.47 -0.51
C TRP A 232 -0.35 9.92 -0.33
N ILE A 233 -0.24 8.60 -0.47
CA ILE A 233 1.03 7.98 -0.79
C ILE A 233 1.10 7.82 -2.31
N ALA A 234 2.19 8.29 -2.90
CA ALA A 234 2.45 8.22 -4.32
C ALA A 234 3.77 7.51 -4.58
N PHE A 235 3.77 6.59 -5.54
CA PHE A 235 4.93 5.83 -5.98
C PHE A 235 5.34 6.32 -7.36
N TYR A 236 6.64 6.49 -7.56
CA TYR A 236 7.24 7.05 -8.77
C TYR A 236 8.27 6.09 -9.36
N ASP A 237 8.27 6.00 -10.71
CA ASP A 237 9.30 5.25 -11.48
C ASP A 237 10.65 5.99 -11.50
#